data_dfa96e4871dcd38e70e585e611ff4c6d
#
_entry.id   dfa96e4871dcd38e70e585e611ff4c6d
#
_cell.length_a   1.000
_cell.length_b   1.000
_cell.length_c   1.000
_cell.angle_alpha   90.00
_cell.angle_beta   90.00
_cell.angle_gamma   90.00
#
_symmetry.space_group_name_H-M   'P 1'
#
loop_
_entity.id
_entity.type
_entity.pdbx_description
1 polymer ?
#
loop_
_entity_poly.entity_id
_entity_poly.type
_entity_poly.pdbx_seq_one_letter_code
_entity_poly.pdbx_strand_id
1 'polypeptide(L)'
;SAQHLQIDRARVAVGGQSSGGGLAASLVQRIHDAETIQPIAQWLFCPMLDDRTASQLELDTLQHMIWNNWLNRVSWQAFLGAELGATDVPDYAVAARREDLRGLPPAWIGIGDIDLFFDEDKAY
;
A
#
# COMPACT_ATOMS: atom_id res chain seq x y z
N SER A 1 0.92 5.27 -27.13
CA SER A 1 0.21 6.40 -26.50
C SER A 1 -1.25 6.03 -26.23
N ALA A 2 -1.92 6.76 -25.32
CA ALA A 2 -3.33 6.52 -25.00
C ALA A 2 -4.23 6.61 -26.24
N GLN A 3 -3.93 7.53 -27.15
CA GLN A 3 -4.65 7.67 -28.43
C GLN A 3 -4.52 6.42 -29.30
N HIS A 4 -3.34 5.83 -29.40
CA HIS A 4 -3.11 4.64 -30.19
C HIS A 4 -3.86 3.42 -29.63
N LEU A 5 -4.03 3.35 -28.31
CA LEU A 5 -4.73 2.28 -27.62
C LEU A 5 -6.22 2.58 -27.38
N GLN A 6 -6.71 3.73 -27.84
CA GLN A 6 -8.09 4.19 -27.61
C GLN A 6 -8.50 4.22 -26.13
N ILE A 7 -7.54 4.56 -25.25
CA ILE A 7 -7.76 4.64 -23.80
C ILE A 7 -8.22 6.05 -23.43
N ASP A 8 -9.33 6.12 -22.70
CA ASP A 8 -9.76 7.35 -22.07
C ASP A 8 -8.90 7.65 -20.83
N ARG A 9 -8.06 8.66 -20.91
CA ARG A 9 -7.16 9.07 -19.83
C ARG A 9 -7.87 9.56 -18.56
N ALA A 10 -9.13 9.97 -18.67
CA ALA A 10 -9.95 10.38 -17.53
C ALA A 10 -10.63 9.19 -16.82
N ARG A 11 -10.49 7.97 -17.36
CA ARG A 11 -11.13 6.76 -16.83
C ARG A 11 -10.11 5.66 -16.53
N VAL A 12 -9.05 6.02 -15.81
CA VAL A 12 -8.00 5.09 -15.41
C VAL A 12 -8.16 4.76 -13.93
N ALA A 13 -8.19 3.48 -13.59
CA ALA A 13 -8.06 3.00 -12.23
C ALA A 13 -6.64 2.46 -12.01
N VAL A 14 -6.16 2.52 -10.77
CA VAL A 14 -4.87 1.95 -10.36
C VAL A 14 -5.15 0.81 -9.39
N GLY A 15 -4.49 -0.32 -9.57
CA GLY A 15 -4.68 -1.46 -8.68
C GLY A 15 -3.44 -2.30 -8.51
N GLY A 16 -3.43 -3.10 -7.44
CA GLY A 16 -2.34 -4.01 -7.15
C GLY A 16 -2.68 -4.98 -6.05
N GLN A 17 -1.84 -6.01 -5.95
CA GLN A 17 -1.94 -7.05 -4.93
C GLN A 17 -0.69 -7.05 -4.06
N SER A 18 -0.84 -7.28 -2.75
CA SER A 18 0.25 -7.41 -1.79
C SER A 18 1.18 -6.18 -1.83
N SER A 19 2.48 -6.35 -2.02
CA SER A 19 3.42 -5.24 -2.22
C SER A 19 3.05 -4.35 -3.40
N GLY A 20 2.49 -4.92 -4.49
CA GLY A 20 1.95 -4.16 -5.61
C GLY A 20 0.71 -3.32 -5.23
N GLY A 21 -0.08 -3.74 -4.26
CA GLY A 21 -1.16 -2.96 -3.66
C GLY A 21 -0.62 -1.75 -2.89
N GLY A 22 0.41 -1.95 -2.10
CA GLY A 22 1.11 -0.84 -1.41
C GLY A 22 1.70 0.17 -2.38
N LEU A 23 2.37 -0.30 -3.44
CA LEU A 23 2.89 0.57 -4.50
C LEU A 23 1.78 1.32 -5.24
N ALA A 24 0.63 0.68 -5.47
CA ALA A 24 -0.52 1.32 -6.11
C ALA A 24 -1.08 2.46 -5.24
N ALA A 25 -1.25 2.24 -3.94
CA ALA A 25 -1.68 3.27 -2.99
C ALA A 25 -0.69 4.44 -2.93
N SER A 26 0.60 4.16 -2.84
CA SER A 26 1.68 5.16 -2.86
C SER A 26 1.73 5.96 -4.15
N LEU A 27 1.54 5.29 -5.30
CA LEU A 27 1.47 5.95 -6.60
C LEU A 27 0.29 6.93 -6.67
N VAL A 28 -0.88 6.52 -6.17
CA VAL A 28 -2.07 7.38 -6.16
C VAL A 28 -1.84 8.62 -5.30
N GLN A 29 -1.22 8.48 -4.13
CA GLN A 29 -0.86 9.62 -3.28
C GLN A 29 0.09 10.58 -4.00
N ARG A 30 1.13 10.05 -4.65
CA ARG A 30 2.08 10.85 -5.42
C ARG A 30 1.45 11.58 -6.60
N ILE A 31 0.54 10.91 -7.33
CA ILE A 31 -0.22 11.52 -8.43
C ILE A 31 -1.09 12.65 -7.91
N HIS A 32 -1.74 12.47 -6.75
CA HIS A 32 -2.57 13.48 -6.10
C HIS A 32 -1.76 14.73 -5.78
N ASP A 33 -0.63 14.57 -5.12
CA ASP A 33 0.23 15.69 -4.71
C ASP A 33 0.91 16.40 -5.90
N ALA A 34 1.10 15.70 -7.00
CA ALA A 34 1.60 16.27 -8.24
C ALA A 34 0.51 17.04 -9.04
N GLU A 35 -0.73 17.09 -8.53
CA GLU A 35 -1.88 17.77 -9.17
C GLU A 35 -2.09 17.37 -10.65
N THR A 36 -1.76 16.13 -10.99
CA THR A 36 -1.93 15.58 -12.34
C THR A 36 -3.30 14.93 -12.52
N ILE A 37 -3.52 14.24 -13.64
CA ILE A 37 -4.79 13.53 -13.89
C ILE A 37 -4.96 12.42 -12.84
N GLN A 38 -5.98 12.57 -11.99
CA GLN A 38 -6.26 11.60 -10.94
C GLN A 38 -6.88 10.31 -11.51
N PRO A 39 -6.51 9.14 -10.98
CA PRO A 39 -7.26 7.93 -11.19
C PRO A 39 -8.70 8.07 -10.67
N ILE A 40 -9.64 7.33 -11.27
CA ILE A 40 -11.03 7.35 -10.81
C ILE A 40 -11.29 6.40 -9.64
N ALA A 41 -10.40 5.44 -9.40
CA ALA A 41 -10.51 4.46 -8.32
C ALA A 41 -9.16 3.78 -8.04
N GLN A 42 -9.05 3.22 -6.83
CA GLN A 42 -8.01 2.30 -6.40
C GLN A 42 -8.62 0.90 -6.19
N TRP A 43 -7.94 -0.14 -6.66
CA TRP A 43 -8.33 -1.52 -6.40
C TRP A 43 -7.15 -2.26 -5.75
N LEU A 44 -7.25 -2.47 -4.43
CA LEU A 44 -6.17 -2.97 -3.60
C LEU A 44 -6.55 -4.34 -3.03
N PHE A 45 -5.80 -5.36 -3.36
CA PHE A 45 -6.02 -6.72 -2.86
C PHE A 45 -4.92 -7.11 -1.90
N CYS A 46 -5.28 -7.36 -0.62
CA CYS A 46 -4.36 -7.61 0.50
C CYS A 46 -3.10 -6.72 0.44
N PRO A 47 -3.26 -5.38 0.36
CA PRO A 47 -2.12 -4.50 0.12
C PRO A 47 -1.17 -4.47 1.34
N MET A 48 0.12 -4.34 1.07
CA MET A 48 1.16 -4.14 2.08
C MET A 48 1.35 -2.63 2.28
N LEU A 49 0.74 -2.06 3.32
CA LEU A 49 0.58 -0.61 3.48
C LEU A 49 1.46 0.01 4.57
N ASP A 50 1.74 -0.73 5.65
CA ASP A 50 2.34 -0.18 6.87
C ASP A 50 3.57 -0.99 7.32
N ASP A 51 4.75 -0.37 7.28
CA ASP A 51 6.00 -0.97 7.75
C ASP A 51 6.03 -1.18 9.28
N ARG A 52 5.20 -0.45 10.04
CA ARG A 52 5.11 -0.56 11.49
C ARG A 52 4.51 -1.89 11.94
N THR A 53 3.66 -2.52 11.12
CA THR A 53 3.18 -3.89 11.37
C THR A 53 4.36 -4.86 11.54
N ALA A 54 5.40 -4.71 10.74
CA ALA A 54 6.57 -5.57 10.79
C ALA A 54 7.38 -5.44 12.10
N SER A 55 7.23 -4.36 12.83
CA SER A 55 7.90 -4.12 14.12
C SER A 55 7.16 -4.72 15.33
N GLN A 56 5.92 -5.19 15.14
CA GLN A 56 5.08 -5.80 16.18
C GLN A 56 5.51 -7.25 16.43
N LEU A 57 6.41 -7.47 17.38
CA LEU A 57 7.01 -8.80 17.64
C LEU A 57 6.00 -9.84 18.12
N GLU A 58 4.90 -9.44 18.73
CA GLU A 58 3.79 -10.31 19.10
C GLU A 58 3.17 -11.05 17.92
N LEU A 59 3.20 -10.45 16.73
CA LEU A 59 2.72 -11.08 15.50
C LEU A 59 3.62 -12.25 15.03
N ASP A 60 4.85 -12.36 15.52
CA ASP A 60 5.74 -13.49 15.22
C ASP A 60 5.21 -14.80 15.80
N THR A 61 4.36 -14.73 16.83
CA THR A 61 3.74 -15.91 17.46
C THR A 61 2.55 -16.44 16.68
N LEU A 62 2.00 -15.66 15.76
CA LEU A 62 0.86 -16.02 14.93
C LEU A 62 1.33 -16.78 13.67
N GLN A 63 0.74 -17.95 13.45
CA GLN A 63 1.05 -18.77 12.28
C GLN A 63 0.17 -18.36 11.09
N HIS A 64 0.54 -17.27 10.41
CA HIS A 64 -0.09 -16.92 9.14
C HIS A 64 0.34 -17.91 8.06
N MET A 65 -0.61 -18.43 7.29
CA MET A 65 -0.37 -19.54 6.37
C MET A 65 0.54 -19.21 5.19
N ILE A 66 0.46 -17.98 4.66
CA ILE A 66 1.17 -17.57 3.44
C ILE A 66 2.26 -16.56 3.75
N TRP A 67 1.90 -15.48 4.44
CA TRP A 67 2.79 -14.37 4.73
C TRP A 67 2.83 -14.12 6.23
N ASN A 68 3.98 -14.35 6.86
CA ASN A 68 4.18 -14.16 8.28
C ASN A 68 4.98 -12.88 8.58
N ASN A 69 5.00 -12.47 9.85
CA ASN A 69 5.64 -11.22 10.23
C ASN A 69 7.17 -11.23 10.05
N TRP A 70 7.83 -12.39 10.10
CA TRP A 70 9.26 -12.48 9.80
C TRP A 70 9.55 -12.12 8.33
N LEU A 71 8.78 -12.69 7.38
CA LEU A 71 8.89 -12.36 5.96
C LEU A 71 8.57 -10.88 5.70
N ASN A 72 7.53 -10.36 6.38
CA ASN A 72 7.13 -8.97 6.31
C ASN A 72 8.29 -8.04 6.71
N ARG A 73 8.94 -8.34 7.84
CA ARG A 73 10.10 -7.60 8.35
C ARG A 73 11.26 -7.58 7.36
N VAL A 74 11.65 -8.75 6.84
CA VAL A 74 12.73 -8.86 5.85
C VAL A 74 12.41 -8.06 4.59
N SER A 75 11.16 -8.11 4.15
CA SER A 75 10.72 -7.41 2.93
C SER A 75 10.71 -5.89 3.09
N TRP A 76 10.18 -5.39 4.20
CA TRP A 76 10.22 -3.96 4.48
C TRP A 76 11.64 -3.43 4.66
N GLN A 77 12.52 -4.18 5.37
CA GLN A 77 13.93 -3.80 5.50
C GLN A 77 14.63 -3.75 4.15
N ALA A 78 14.38 -4.74 3.29
CA ALA A 78 14.97 -4.76 1.94
C ALA A 78 14.46 -3.59 1.07
N PHE A 79 13.17 -3.25 1.20
CA PHE A 79 12.55 -2.18 0.42
C PHE A 79 12.97 -0.78 0.89
N LEU A 80 12.97 -0.53 2.19
CA LEU A 80 13.29 0.78 2.76
C LEU A 80 14.79 1.03 2.87
N GLY A 81 15.61 -0.03 2.95
CA GLY A 81 17.05 0.10 3.20
C GLY A 81 17.38 0.69 4.57
N ALA A 82 16.42 0.68 5.51
CA ALA A 82 16.49 1.31 6.82
C ALA A 82 15.90 0.40 7.90
N GLU A 83 16.09 0.78 9.18
CA GLU A 83 15.44 0.12 10.30
C GLU A 83 13.92 0.31 10.24
N LEU A 84 13.19 -0.75 10.58
CA LEU A 84 11.72 -0.73 10.65
C LEU A 84 11.23 0.25 11.70
N GLY A 85 10.14 0.93 11.38
CA GLY A 85 9.56 1.92 12.28
C GLY A 85 10.38 3.20 12.42
N ALA A 86 11.44 3.39 11.62
CA ALA A 86 12.17 4.65 11.56
C ALA A 86 11.20 5.81 11.31
N THR A 87 11.42 6.93 11.96
CA THR A 87 10.57 8.13 11.79
C THR A 87 10.75 8.77 10.42
N ASP A 88 11.92 8.60 9.82
CA ASP A 88 12.28 9.16 8.52
C ASP A 88 12.29 8.04 7.47
N VAL A 89 11.23 7.95 6.70
CA VAL A 89 11.12 7.07 5.53
C VAL A 89 10.95 7.93 4.28
N PRO A 90 11.42 7.48 3.11
CA PRO A 90 11.25 8.23 1.88
C PRO A 90 9.77 8.53 1.59
N ASP A 91 9.49 9.71 1.05
CA ASP A 91 8.15 10.08 0.62
C ASP A 91 7.54 9.00 -0.28
N TYR A 92 6.27 8.69 -0.04
CA TYR A 92 5.52 7.67 -0.78
C TYR A 92 6.07 6.24 -0.70
N ALA A 93 7.03 5.95 0.20
CA ALA A 93 7.51 4.58 0.37
C ALA A 93 6.52 3.72 1.17
N VAL A 94 5.81 4.32 2.12
CA VAL A 94 4.86 3.63 3.01
C VAL A 94 3.52 4.36 2.99
N ALA A 95 2.53 3.77 2.31
CA ALA A 95 1.24 4.43 2.07
C ALA A 95 0.49 4.82 3.35
N ALA A 96 0.52 3.97 4.38
CA ALA A 96 -0.17 4.21 5.65
C ALA A 96 0.47 5.28 6.54
N ARG A 97 1.62 5.81 6.17
CA ARG A 97 2.23 6.95 6.90
C ARG A 97 1.66 8.30 6.50
N ARG A 98 0.87 8.37 5.43
CA ARG A 98 0.12 9.56 5.07
C ARG A 98 -1.06 9.76 6.01
N GLU A 99 -1.11 10.88 6.71
CA GLU A 99 -2.17 11.19 7.68
C GLU A 99 -3.45 11.72 7.01
N ASP A 100 -3.31 12.48 5.93
CA ASP A 100 -4.45 13.08 5.22
C ASP A 100 -4.72 12.35 3.90
N LEU A 101 -5.78 11.55 3.89
CA LEU A 101 -6.24 10.79 2.73
C LEU A 101 -7.37 11.49 1.97
N ARG A 102 -7.79 12.69 2.39
CA ARG A 102 -8.87 13.44 1.73
C ARG A 102 -8.47 13.84 0.32
N GLY A 103 -9.42 13.74 -0.59
CA GLY A 103 -9.21 14.07 -2.01
C GLY A 103 -8.59 12.93 -2.83
N LEU A 104 -8.13 11.86 -2.20
CA LEU A 104 -7.72 10.66 -2.93
C LEU A 104 -8.94 9.99 -3.59
N PRO A 105 -8.77 9.31 -4.72
CA PRO A 105 -9.86 8.57 -5.35
C PRO A 105 -10.35 7.44 -4.43
N PRO A 106 -11.64 7.05 -4.54
CA PRO A 106 -12.20 5.98 -3.74
C PRO A 106 -11.39 4.69 -3.91
N ALA A 107 -11.20 3.99 -2.79
CA ALA A 107 -10.47 2.72 -2.74
C ALA A 107 -11.43 1.56 -2.43
N TRP A 108 -11.23 0.44 -3.14
CA TRP A 108 -11.73 -0.85 -2.73
C TRP A 108 -10.54 -1.66 -2.19
N ILE A 109 -10.68 -2.15 -0.95
CA ILE A 109 -9.65 -2.97 -0.30
C ILE A 109 -10.27 -4.33 0.00
N GLY A 110 -9.66 -5.40 -0.54
CA GLY A 110 -10.05 -6.78 -0.27
C GLY A 110 -8.99 -7.48 0.55
N ILE A 111 -9.35 -7.93 1.77
CA ILE A 111 -8.45 -8.60 2.69
C ILE A 111 -9.19 -9.71 3.44
N GLY A 112 -8.51 -10.80 3.76
CA GLY A 112 -9.02 -11.86 4.64
C GLY A 112 -8.77 -11.53 6.12
N ASP A 113 -9.71 -11.88 6.97
CA ASP A 113 -9.65 -11.59 8.42
C ASP A 113 -8.56 -12.39 9.19
N ILE A 114 -7.96 -13.38 8.55
CA ILE A 114 -6.82 -14.16 9.06
C ILE A 114 -5.48 -13.74 8.46
N ASP A 115 -5.47 -12.69 7.61
CA ASP A 115 -4.25 -12.19 6.97
C ASP A 115 -3.45 -11.31 7.94
N LEU A 116 -2.12 -11.30 7.79
CA LEU A 116 -1.22 -10.44 8.57
C LEU A 116 -1.55 -8.95 8.41
N PHE A 117 -2.01 -8.55 7.22
CA PHE A 117 -2.28 -7.15 6.88
C PHE A 117 -3.70 -6.70 7.26
N PHE A 118 -4.52 -7.56 7.87
CA PHE A 118 -5.93 -7.25 8.13
C PHE A 118 -6.13 -5.94 8.90
N ASP A 119 -5.38 -5.76 9.99
CA ASP A 119 -5.54 -4.58 10.85
C ASP A 119 -5.01 -3.29 10.18
N GLU A 120 -3.89 -3.36 9.46
CA GLU A 120 -3.36 -2.20 8.73
C GLU A 120 -4.25 -1.79 7.56
N ASP A 121 -4.80 -2.76 6.82
CA ASP A 121 -5.71 -2.52 5.70
C ASP A 121 -7.05 -1.92 6.14
N LYS A 122 -7.53 -2.36 7.31
CA LYS A 122 -8.74 -1.82 7.91
C LYS A 122 -8.54 -0.41 8.47
N ALA A 123 -7.34 -0.10 8.93
CA ALA A 123 -7.01 1.21 9.47
C ALA A 123 -6.80 2.28 8.38
N TYR A 124 -6.26 1.87 7.22
CA TYR A 124 -6.04 2.71 6.05
C TYR A 124 -7.35 3.11 5.38
#